data_3f282e33e24821c7af4acc2ac1cbedcf
#
_entry.id   3f282e33e24821c7af4acc2ac1cbedcf
#
_cell.length_a   1.000
_cell.length_b   1.000
_cell.length_c   1.000
_cell.angle_alpha   90.00
_cell.angle_beta   90.00
_cell.angle_gamma   90.00
#
_symmetry.space_group_name_H-M   'P 1'
#
loop_
_entity.id
_entity.type
_entity.pdbx_description
1 polymer ?
#
loop_
_entity_poly.entity_id
_entity_poly.type
_entity_poly.pdbx_seq_one_letter_code
_entity_poly.pdbx_strand_id
1 'polypeptide(L)'
;VNHTWLQADPRPKVAVIRLDGQLTRLNNHEVIQKILALIQDWQAKGTRLAGIEIDHDSASSKLAAYNAFLRELKSQLPHSLKLSITSLPAWMSSSEFPALFDNIDELVLQIHSVSDPRLGLFDATQGWQWVEQLSRLAKVPYLIALPSYGSAVYSTAAGYRVESEVPMQMPLADTASSQHLARQELMADPLVLQSFVKKLHTFADPKLKGMIWFRLPLEGDKRVWPLSTLIAVAQQQPLAPHIELEILSQANTGSAQHEAPGSRLFQLVLVNKGNLAGKLPGQLSLAAQACSGYDAQNGYQAKLTQGILVWQLPQATSTERAAAPASSQFAPNLISAVELSPNGRRVIGWARCESLHLQGIYAP
;
A
#
# COMPACT_ATOMS: atom_id res chain seq x y z
N VAL A 1 -13.01 -16.23 -5.37
CA VAL A 1 -11.95 -16.22 -6.40
C VAL A 1 -12.61 -16.14 -7.78
N ASN A 2 -12.08 -15.28 -8.68
CA ASN A 2 -12.56 -15.18 -10.06
C ASN A 2 -11.79 -16.16 -10.98
N HIS A 3 -12.31 -17.36 -11.13
CA HIS A 3 -11.66 -18.41 -11.92
C HIS A 3 -11.58 -18.08 -13.42
N THR A 4 -12.58 -17.38 -13.98
CA THR A 4 -12.56 -16.94 -15.38
C THR A 4 -11.38 -16.03 -15.67
N TRP A 5 -11.12 -15.08 -14.78
CA TRP A 5 -9.97 -14.20 -14.88
C TRP A 5 -8.65 -14.97 -14.74
N LEU A 6 -8.57 -15.91 -13.79
CA LEU A 6 -7.37 -16.72 -13.58
C LEU A 6 -7.06 -17.62 -14.77
N GLN A 7 -8.08 -18.12 -15.47
CA GLN A 7 -7.91 -18.95 -16.70
C GLN A 7 -7.37 -18.11 -17.86
N ALA A 8 -7.85 -16.87 -17.99
CA ALA A 8 -7.42 -15.96 -19.06
C ALA A 8 -5.97 -15.47 -18.90
N ASP A 9 -5.45 -15.46 -17.68
CA ASP A 9 -4.08 -15.05 -17.40
C ASP A 9 -3.10 -16.21 -17.65
N PRO A 10 -2.13 -16.09 -18.60
CA PRO A 10 -1.19 -17.15 -18.93
C PRO A 10 -0.09 -17.37 -17.87
N ARG A 11 0.09 -16.46 -16.92
CA ARG A 11 1.15 -16.56 -15.92
C ARG A 11 0.95 -17.75 -14.97
N PRO A 12 2.02 -18.36 -14.42
CA PRO A 12 1.91 -19.39 -13.39
C PRO A 12 1.14 -18.85 -12.16
N LYS A 13 0.30 -19.70 -11.57
CA LYS A 13 -0.45 -19.37 -10.35
C LYS A 13 0.02 -20.24 -9.20
N VAL A 14 0.26 -19.59 -8.06
CA VAL A 14 0.47 -20.23 -6.77
C VAL A 14 -0.71 -19.87 -5.87
N ALA A 15 -1.39 -20.87 -5.32
CA ALA A 15 -2.48 -20.64 -4.40
C ALA A 15 -1.90 -20.42 -2.99
N VAL A 16 -2.03 -19.22 -2.44
CA VAL A 16 -1.63 -18.91 -1.06
C VAL A 16 -2.76 -19.33 -0.12
N ILE A 17 -2.43 -20.21 0.82
CA ILE A 17 -3.37 -20.75 1.80
C ILE A 17 -2.92 -20.29 3.17
N ARG A 18 -3.69 -19.34 3.76
CA ARG A 18 -3.39 -18.83 5.08
C ARG A 18 -3.94 -19.73 6.17
N LEU A 19 -3.06 -20.12 7.10
CA LEU A 19 -3.41 -20.81 8.33
C LEU A 19 -3.26 -19.85 9.50
N ASP A 20 -4.26 -19.83 10.40
CA ASP A 20 -4.22 -18.95 11.57
C ASP A 20 -3.04 -19.33 12.48
N GLY A 21 -2.10 -18.40 12.69
CA GLY A 21 -0.92 -18.57 13.53
C GLY A 21 -1.23 -18.72 15.03
N GLN A 22 -2.43 -18.30 15.46
CA GLN A 22 -2.87 -18.38 16.86
C GLN A 22 -3.47 -19.75 17.21
N LEU A 23 -3.63 -20.66 16.25
CA LEU A 23 -4.10 -22.00 16.54
C LEU A 23 -3.23 -22.67 17.61
N THR A 24 -3.86 -23.11 18.69
CA THR A 24 -3.17 -23.81 19.78
C THR A 24 -2.69 -25.20 19.35
N ARG A 25 -3.42 -25.82 18.44
CA ARG A 25 -3.10 -27.14 17.85
C ARG A 25 -3.55 -27.19 16.40
N LEU A 26 -2.66 -27.62 15.51
CA LEU A 26 -2.96 -27.90 14.12
C LEU A 26 -3.43 -29.37 14.00
N ASN A 27 -4.66 -29.58 13.54
CA ASN A 27 -5.12 -30.92 13.14
C ASN A 27 -4.63 -31.19 11.72
N ASN A 28 -3.44 -31.79 11.60
CA ASN A 28 -2.79 -31.99 10.31
C ASN A 28 -3.71 -32.67 9.31
N HIS A 29 -4.32 -33.79 9.68
CA HIS A 29 -5.15 -34.56 8.76
C HIS A 29 -6.32 -33.73 8.20
N GLU A 30 -7.08 -33.07 9.05
CA GLU A 30 -8.22 -32.27 8.64
C GLU A 30 -7.80 -31.11 7.73
N VAL A 31 -6.73 -30.40 8.09
CA VAL A 31 -6.22 -29.25 7.33
C VAL A 31 -5.72 -29.71 5.95
N ILE A 32 -4.96 -30.80 5.91
CA ILE A 32 -4.45 -31.35 4.63
C ILE A 32 -5.60 -31.77 3.73
N GLN A 33 -6.63 -32.45 4.23
CA GLN A 33 -7.80 -32.83 3.44
C GLN A 33 -8.51 -31.59 2.85
N LYS A 34 -8.66 -30.52 3.63
CA LYS A 34 -9.23 -29.25 3.15
C LYS A 34 -8.36 -28.61 2.04
N ILE A 35 -7.04 -28.64 2.18
CA ILE A 35 -6.10 -28.13 1.18
C ILE A 35 -6.23 -28.93 -0.12
N LEU A 36 -6.22 -30.26 -0.05
CA LEU A 36 -6.34 -31.13 -1.22
C LEU A 36 -7.69 -30.92 -1.93
N ALA A 37 -8.78 -30.82 -1.18
CA ALA A 37 -10.10 -30.54 -1.72
C ALA A 37 -10.15 -29.18 -2.44
N LEU A 38 -9.51 -28.15 -1.86
CA LEU A 38 -9.40 -26.83 -2.49
C LEU A 38 -8.61 -26.88 -3.81
N ILE A 39 -7.51 -27.61 -3.87
CA ILE A 39 -6.72 -27.80 -5.08
C ILE A 39 -7.58 -28.47 -6.17
N GLN A 40 -8.29 -29.56 -5.81
CA GLN A 40 -9.18 -30.27 -6.73
C GLN A 40 -10.31 -29.37 -7.25
N ASP A 41 -10.93 -28.58 -6.38
CA ASP A 41 -11.97 -27.61 -6.77
C ASP A 41 -11.45 -26.56 -7.78
N TRP A 42 -10.26 -26.02 -7.55
CA TRP A 42 -9.66 -25.05 -8.46
C TRP A 42 -9.29 -25.66 -9.82
N GLN A 43 -8.76 -26.88 -9.81
CA GLN A 43 -8.45 -27.63 -11.03
C GLN A 43 -9.73 -27.99 -11.82
N ALA A 44 -10.78 -28.44 -11.13
CA ALA A 44 -12.08 -28.71 -11.74
C ALA A 44 -12.71 -27.47 -12.38
N LYS A 45 -12.45 -26.29 -11.82
CA LYS A 45 -12.83 -24.98 -12.37
C LYS A 45 -11.86 -24.47 -13.44
N GLY A 46 -10.94 -25.31 -13.92
CA GLY A 46 -10.01 -25.00 -15.01
C GLY A 46 -8.83 -24.10 -14.61
N THR A 47 -8.62 -23.78 -13.33
CA THR A 47 -7.46 -23.01 -12.88
C THR A 47 -6.24 -23.91 -12.76
N ARG A 48 -5.21 -23.65 -13.58
CA ARG A 48 -3.93 -24.39 -13.52
C ARG A 48 -3.03 -23.80 -12.47
N LEU A 49 -2.76 -24.56 -11.41
CA LEU A 49 -1.82 -24.19 -10.35
C LEU A 49 -0.41 -24.71 -10.68
N ALA A 50 0.59 -23.87 -10.48
CA ALA A 50 2.01 -24.23 -10.49
C ALA A 50 2.49 -24.71 -9.13
N GLY A 51 1.79 -24.30 -8.06
CA GLY A 51 2.11 -24.66 -6.68
C GLY A 51 1.09 -24.14 -5.71
N ILE A 52 1.35 -24.43 -4.44
CA ILE A 52 0.67 -23.86 -3.29
C ILE A 52 1.70 -23.23 -2.36
N GLU A 53 1.31 -22.20 -1.65
CA GLU A 53 2.10 -21.58 -0.61
C GLU A 53 1.31 -21.63 0.71
N ILE A 54 1.95 -22.10 1.77
CA ILE A 54 1.36 -22.10 3.11
C ILE A 54 1.85 -20.85 3.84
N ASP A 55 0.93 -19.92 4.08
CA ASP A 55 1.13 -18.71 4.88
C ASP A 55 0.66 -19.01 6.32
N HIS A 56 1.63 -19.32 7.20
CA HIS A 56 1.37 -19.69 8.60
C HIS A 56 2.34 -18.98 9.52
N ASP A 57 1.86 -17.96 10.22
CA ASP A 57 2.64 -17.18 11.20
C ASP A 57 2.89 -18.00 12.50
N SER A 58 3.54 -19.16 12.36
CA SER A 58 3.82 -20.04 13.47
C SER A 58 4.84 -19.43 14.44
N ALA A 59 4.65 -19.63 15.74
CA ALA A 59 5.68 -19.31 16.72
C ALA A 59 6.93 -20.18 16.49
N SER A 60 8.13 -19.64 16.71
CA SER A 60 9.40 -20.37 16.53
C SER A 60 9.46 -21.68 17.35
N SER A 61 8.82 -21.73 18.53
CA SER A 61 8.73 -22.92 19.37
C SER A 61 7.86 -24.04 18.78
N LYS A 62 7.05 -23.76 17.76
CA LYS A 62 6.16 -24.72 17.09
C LYS A 62 6.72 -25.23 15.74
N LEU A 63 7.92 -24.82 15.33
CA LEU A 63 8.49 -25.17 14.02
C LEU A 63 8.66 -26.67 13.81
N ALA A 64 9.00 -27.45 14.83
CA ALA A 64 9.06 -28.91 14.74
C ALA A 64 7.70 -29.52 14.36
N ALA A 65 6.60 -29.05 14.96
CA ALA A 65 5.25 -29.50 14.64
C ALA A 65 4.83 -29.03 13.24
N TYR A 66 5.20 -27.80 12.87
CA TYR A 66 4.95 -27.27 11.52
C TYR A 66 5.72 -28.07 10.46
N ASN A 67 6.97 -28.43 10.72
CA ASN A 67 7.76 -29.28 9.83
C ASN A 67 7.13 -30.67 9.62
N ALA A 68 6.58 -31.27 10.68
CA ALA A 68 5.85 -32.52 10.56
C ALA A 68 4.60 -32.38 9.68
N PHE A 69 3.87 -31.29 9.81
CA PHE A 69 2.73 -30.96 8.93
C PHE A 69 3.17 -30.80 7.47
N LEU A 70 4.24 -30.07 7.19
CA LEU A 70 4.74 -29.87 5.83
C LEU A 70 5.18 -31.17 5.17
N ARG A 71 5.85 -32.04 5.91
CA ARG A 71 6.26 -33.36 5.44
C ARG A 71 5.04 -34.20 5.04
N GLU A 72 4.00 -34.24 5.89
CA GLU A 72 2.76 -34.96 5.63
C GLU A 72 2.03 -34.36 4.42
N LEU A 73 1.89 -33.04 4.34
CA LEU A 73 1.29 -32.37 3.21
C LEU A 73 2.06 -32.65 1.92
N LYS A 74 3.38 -32.53 1.92
CA LYS A 74 4.25 -32.78 0.76
C LYS A 74 4.06 -34.19 0.20
N SER A 75 3.93 -35.20 1.07
CA SER A 75 3.74 -36.59 0.66
C SER A 75 2.40 -36.87 -0.03
N GLN A 76 1.40 -36.01 0.17
CA GLN A 76 0.06 -36.14 -0.39
C GLN A 76 -0.21 -35.18 -1.57
N LEU A 77 0.67 -34.22 -1.82
CA LEU A 77 0.53 -33.28 -2.94
C LEU A 77 0.84 -33.98 -4.27
N PRO A 78 0.12 -33.63 -5.35
CA PRO A 78 0.52 -33.99 -6.71
C PRO A 78 1.96 -33.56 -7.01
N HIS A 79 2.78 -34.45 -7.55
CA HIS A 79 4.19 -34.15 -7.87
C HIS A 79 4.39 -32.95 -8.83
N SER A 80 3.36 -32.58 -9.58
CA SER A 80 3.38 -31.42 -10.47
C SER A 80 3.25 -30.08 -9.75
N LEU A 81 2.86 -30.08 -8.47
CA LEU A 81 2.69 -28.87 -7.68
C LEU A 81 3.89 -28.65 -6.76
N LYS A 82 4.44 -27.45 -6.81
CA LYS A 82 5.46 -27.00 -5.83
C LYS A 82 4.79 -26.65 -4.50
N LEU A 83 5.48 -26.95 -3.41
CA LEU A 83 5.13 -26.49 -2.07
C LEU A 83 6.09 -25.39 -1.65
N SER A 84 5.57 -24.19 -1.44
CA SER A 84 6.28 -23.08 -0.82
C SER A 84 5.69 -22.70 0.53
N ILE A 85 6.44 -21.97 1.33
CA ILE A 85 5.98 -21.43 2.61
C ILE A 85 6.37 -19.97 2.74
N THR A 86 5.50 -19.17 3.37
CA THR A 86 5.88 -17.89 3.95
C THR A 86 6.62 -18.13 5.25
N SER A 87 7.76 -17.49 5.45
CA SER A 87 8.59 -17.61 6.65
C SER A 87 8.82 -16.25 7.31
N LEU A 88 8.95 -16.29 8.64
CA LEU A 88 9.24 -15.11 9.45
C LEU A 88 10.74 -15.03 9.74
N PRO A 89 11.34 -13.81 9.79
CA PRO A 89 12.74 -13.64 10.16
C PRO A 89 13.12 -14.28 11.51
N ALA A 90 12.19 -14.26 12.47
CA ALA A 90 12.39 -14.86 13.79
C ALA A 90 12.69 -16.38 13.76
N TRP A 91 12.25 -17.08 12.71
CA TRP A 91 12.51 -18.53 12.57
C TRP A 91 13.96 -18.86 12.30
N MET A 92 14.70 -17.95 11.66
CA MET A 92 16.10 -18.16 11.30
C MET A 92 17.03 -18.35 12.51
N SER A 93 16.59 -17.99 13.72
CA SER A 93 17.31 -18.22 14.97
C SER A 93 16.99 -19.57 15.63
N SER A 94 16.02 -20.31 15.08
CA SER A 94 15.62 -21.62 15.60
C SER A 94 16.48 -22.74 15.01
N SER A 95 16.88 -23.71 15.82
CA SER A 95 17.55 -24.94 15.38
C SER A 95 16.69 -25.78 14.43
N GLU A 96 15.36 -25.61 14.49
CA GLU A 96 14.40 -26.33 13.64
C GLU A 96 14.26 -25.72 12.21
N PHE A 97 14.71 -24.48 12.01
CA PHE A 97 14.52 -23.81 10.73
C PHE A 97 15.16 -24.54 9.53
N PRO A 98 16.42 -25.06 9.62
CA PRO A 98 17.02 -25.76 8.51
C PRO A 98 16.29 -27.05 8.08
N ALA A 99 15.55 -27.70 8.98
CA ALA A 99 14.81 -28.91 8.67
C ALA A 99 13.55 -28.65 7.83
N LEU A 100 13.05 -27.41 7.76
CA LEU A 100 11.93 -27.02 6.91
C LEU A 100 12.30 -27.21 5.43
N PHE A 101 13.55 -26.94 5.05
CA PHE A 101 13.99 -27.01 3.65
C PHE A 101 13.90 -28.43 3.05
N ASP A 102 13.87 -29.46 3.87
CA ASP A 102 13.76 -30.84 3.40
C ASP A 102 12.33 -31.18 2.89
N ASN A 103 11.34 -30.37 3.27
CA ASN A 103 9.93 -30.59 3.00
C ASN A 103 9.26 -29.53 2.12
N ILE A 104 10.01 -28.59 1.55
CA ILE A 104 9.52 -27.52 0.68
C ILE A 104 10.34 -27.42 -0.60
N ASP A 105 9.79 -26.81 -1.64
CA ASP A 105 10.48 -26.55 -2.90
C ASP A 105 10.99 -25.12 -3.01
N GLU A 106 10.38 -24.18 -2.27
CA GLU A 106 10.69 -22.76 -2.29
C GLU A 106 10.28 -22.10 -0.97
N LEU A 107 10.95 -21.04 -0.59
CA LEU A 107 10.67 -20.29 0.63
C LEU A 107 10.44 -18.80 0.29
N VAL A 108 9.43 -18.20 0.90
CA VAL A 108 9.19 -16.75 0.85
C VAL A 108 9.54 -16.15 2.21
N LEU A 109 10.55 -15.28 2.26
CA LEU A 109 10.89 -14.57 3.49
C LEU A 109 10.10 -13.27 3.58
N GLN A 110 9.24 -13.16 4.56
CA GLN A 110 8.47 -11.96 4.85
C GLN A 110 9.33 -10.98 5.67
N ILE A 111 9.82 -9.91 5.04
CA ILE A 111 10.67 -8.91 5.70
C ILE A 111 9.94 -7.60 6.04
N HIS A 112 8.62 -7.55 5.87
CA HIS A 112 7.79 -6.43 6.32
C HIS A 112 7.38 -6.59 7.79
N SER A 113 8.38 -6.67 8.64
CA SER A 113 8.24 -6.69 10.09
C SER A 113 9.16 -5.62 10.68
N VAL A 114 8.70 -4.93 11.68
CA VAL A 114 9.46 -3.92 12.42
C VAL A 114 9.33 -4.20 13.91
N SER A 115 10.36 -3.87 14.66
CA SER A 115 10.36 -4.00 16.12
C SER A 115 9.35 -3.08 16.80
N ASP A 116 9.11 -1.92 16.20
CA ASP A 116 8.13 -0.94 16.66
C ASP A 116 7.21 -0.52 15.50
N PRO A 117 5.93 -0.94 15.51
CA PRO A 117 4.99 -0.64 14.43
C PRO A 117 4.72 0.86 14.24
N ARG A 118 5.11 1.72 15.19
CA ARG A 118 5.02 3.18 15.04
C ARG A 118 6.06 3.74 14.09
N LEU A 119 7.15 3.02 13.86
CA LEU A 119 8.25 3.45 13.00
C LEU A 119 8.00 3.14 11.52
N GLY A 120 6.94 2.42 11.20
CA GLY A 120 6.59 2.05 9.83
C GLY A 120 6.37 0.57 9.65
N LEU A 121 6.44 0.12 8.41
CA LEU A 121 6.19 -1.27 8.01
C LEU A 121 7.46 -1.97 7.52
N PHE A 122 8.55 -1.24 7.35
CA PHE A 122 9.78 -1.75 6.76
C PHE A 122 10.99 -0.99 7.24
N ASP A 123 11.99 -1.73 7.69
CA ASP A 123 13.33 -1.24 8.00
C ASP A 123 14.32 -1.84 7.00
N ALA A 124 14.90 -1.00 6.15
CA ALA A 124 15.81 -1.44 5.09
C ALA A 124 17.10 -2.06 5.63
N THR A 125 17.62 -1.58 6.76
CA THR A 125 18.83 -2.10 7.39
C THR A 125 18.59 -3.48 7.96
N GLN A 126 17.53 -3.62 8.75
CA GLN A 126 17.15 -4.89 9.34
C GLN A 126 16.73 -5.91 8.27
N GLY A 127 15.95 -5.47 7.28
CA GLY A 127 15.55 -6.31 6.16
C GLY A 127 16.75 -6.86 5.39
N TRP A 128 17.79 -6.04 5.19
CA TRP A 128 19.01 -6.49 4.53
C TRP A 128 19.77 -7.54 5.35
N GLN A 129 19.87 -7.35 6.66
CA GLN A 129 20.50 -8.35 7.55
C GLN A 129 19.79 -9.70 7.45
N TRP A 130 18.46 -9.71 7.37
CA TRP A 130 17.69 -10.93 7.19
C TRP A 130 17.90 -11.59 5.82
N VAL A 131 18.03 -10.80 4.76
CA VAL A 131 18.37 -11.34 3.42
C VAL A 131 19.71 -12.03 3.44
N GLU A 132 20.75 -11.39 4.00
CA GLU A 132 22.08 -11.99 4.14
C GLU A 132 22.10 -13.23 5.04
N GLN A 133 21.31 -13.22 6.12
CA GLN A 133 21.19 -14.38 6.98
C GLN A 133 20.53 -15.55 6.26
N LEU A 134 19.40 -15.30 5.55
CA LEU A 134 18.74 -16.35 4.78
C LEU A 134 19.63 -16.90 3.67
N SER A 135 20.36 -16.05 2.95
CA SER A 135 21.28 -16.46 1.89
C SER A 135 22.29 -17.53 2.38
N ARG A 136 22.77 -17.40 3.62
CA ARG A 136 23.67 -18.39 4.23
C ARG A 136 22.97 -19.68 4.66
N LEU A 137 21.68 -19.61 5.05
CA LEU A 137 20.92 -20.74 5.60
C LEU A 137 20.16 -21.53 4.55
N ALA A 138 19.67 -20.86 3.49
CA ALA A 138 18.76 -21.45 2.52
C ALA A 138 19.40 -22.61 1.75
N LYS A 139 18.66 -23.72 1.67
CA LYS A 139 18.99 -24.90 0.87
C LYS A 139 18.12 -25.01 -0.40
N VAL A 140 17.04 -24.25 -0.48
CA VAL A 140 16.10 -24.19 -1.60
C VAL A 140 16.08 -22.78 -2.20
N PRO A 141 15.54 -22.59 -3.42
CA PRO A 141 15.23 -21.26 -3.95
C PRO A 141 14.36 -20.46 -2.99
N TYR A 142 14.54 -19.13 -2.97
CA TYR A 142 13.74 -18.26 -2.13
C TYR A 142 13.37 -16.95 -2.80
N LEU A 143 12.30 -16.33 -2.30
CA LEU A 143 11.79 -15.03 -2.68
C LEU A 143 11.74 -14.12 -1.44
N ILE A 144 11.79 -12.81 -1.66
CA ILE A 144 11.67 -11.82 -0.60
C ILE A 144 10.31 -11.13 -0.72
N ALA A 145 9.49 -11.22 0.33
CA ALA A 145 8.20 -10.52 0.38
C ALA A 145 8.37 -9.11 0.95
N LEU A 146 8.00 -8.12 0.14
CA LEU A 146 8.11 -6.69 0.39
C LEU A 146 6.73 -6.06 0.59
N PRO A 147 6.59 -5.06 1.48
CA PRO A 147 5.33 -4.38 1.68
C PRO A 147 5.09 -3.33 0.60
N SER A 148 3.87 -3.31 0.05
CA SER A 148 3.35 -2.22 -0.78
C SER A 148 2.06 -1.64 -0.19
N TYR A 149 1.87 -1.75 1.11
CA TYR A 149 0.64 -1.42 1.82
C TYR A 149 0.90 -0.52 3.02
N GLY A 150 -0.19 -0.09 3.66
CA GLY A 150 -0.21 0.69 4.88
C GLY A 150 -0.92 -0.02 6.03
N SER A 151 -0.74 0.50 7.23
CA SER A 151 -1.44 0.04 8.44
C SER A 151 -1.84 1.21 9.33
N ALA A 152 -2.90 1.01 10.11
CA ALA A 152 -3.22 1.89 11.23
C ALA A 152 -2.63 1.34 12.51
N VAL A 153 -1.98 2.20 13.27
CA VAL A 153 -1.49 1.92 14.62
C VAL A 153 -2.32 2.70 15.62
N TYR A 154 -2.88 2.01 16.58
CA TYR A 154 -3.66 2.59 17.67
C TYR A 154 -2.89 2.48 18.96
N SER A 155 -2.68 3.60 19.66
CA SER A 155 -2.13 3.58 21.01
C SER A 155 -3.22 3.16 22.00
N THR A 156 -2.94 2.14 22.81
CA THR A 156 -3.85 1.64 23.86
C THR A 156 -3.15 1.66 25.22
N ALA A 157 -3.90 1.55 26.30
CA ALA A 157 -3.32 1.46 27.64
C ALA A 157 -2.43 0.20 27.84
N ALA A 158 -2.66 -0.85 27.04
CA ALA A 158 -1.89 -2.10 27.07
C ALA A 158 -0.76 -2.15 26.02
N GLY A 159 -0.51 -1.05 25.27
CA GLY A 159 0.47 -0.99 24.18
C GLY A 159 -0.14 -0.53 22.87
N TYR A 160 0.15 -1.22 21.78
CA TYR A 160 -0.32 -0.84 20.44
C TYR A 160 -1.18 -1.94 19.81
N ARG A 161 -2.19 -1.52 19.06
CA ARG A 161 -2.94 -2.38 18.15
C ARG A 161 -2.61 -1.97 16.72
N VAL A 162 -2.26 -2.94 15.88
CA VAL A 162 -2.00 -2.73 14.45
C VAL A 162 -3.17 -3.31 13.64
N GLU A 163 -3.61 -2.56 12.65
CA GLU A 163 -4.68 -2.94 11.73
C GLU A 163 -4.19 -2.70 10.29
N SER A 164 -3.86 -3.77 9.58
CA SER A 164 -3.26 -3.69 8.24
C SER A 164 -4.14 -4.21 7.11
N GLU A 165 -5.03 -5.16 7.38
CA GLU A 165 -5.79 -5.85 6.33
C GLU A 165 -7.21 -5.30 6.13
N VAL A 166 -7.66 -4.42 7.03
CA VAL A 166 -8.98 -3.80 6.94
C VAL A 166 -8.90 -2.54 6.06
N PRO A 167 -9.84 -2.33 5.11
CA PRO A 167 -9.93 -1.09 4.36
C PRO A 167 -9.96 0.12 5.30
N MET A 168 -9.33 1.22 4.89
CA MET A 168 -9.35 2.45 5.67
C MET A 168 -10.83 2.88 5.89
N GLN A 169 -11.34 2.65 7.09
CA GLN A 169 -12.65 3.17 7.46
C GLN A 169 -12.48 4.66 7.75
N MET A 170 -13.30 5.48 7.09
CA MET A 170 -13.50 6.85 7.54
C MET A 170 -13.96 6.79 9.00
N PRO A 171 -13.44 7.64 9.90
CA PRO A 171 -14.01 7.75 11.23
C PRO A 171 -15.52 7.99 11.07
N LEU A 172 -16.34 7.05 11.53
CA LEU A 172 -17.74 7.34 11.73
C LEU A 172 -17.77 8.43 12.79
N ALA A 173 -18.24 9.62 12.39
CA ALA A 173 -18.58 10.65 13.35
C ALA A 173 -19.54 10.01 14.36
N ASP A 174 -19.21 10.14 15.64
CA ASP A 174 -20.05 9.85 16.78
C ASP A 174 -20.54 8.42 17.02
N THR A 175 -19.67 7.64 17.68
CA THR A 175 -20.17 6.88 18.82
C THR A 175 -19.48 7.40 20.09
N ALA A 176 -20.24 8.00 20.97
CA ALA A 176 -19.82 8.74 22.16
C ALA A 176 -19.16 7.88 23.27
N SER A 177 -18.45 6.84 22.94
CA SER A 177 -17.75 5.95 23.89
C SER A 177 -16.39 5.45 23.43
N SER A 178 -15.85 5.89 22.31
CA SER A 178 -14.45 5.63 21.98
C SER A 178 -13.57 6.71 22.63
N GLN A 179 -12.91 6.34 23.72
CA GLN A 179 -11.71 7.05 24.17
C GLN A 179 -10.88 7.35 22.92
N HIS A 180 -10.51 8.64 22.73
CA HIS A 180 -9.68 9.09 21.60
C HIS A 180 -8.33 8.38 21.62
N LEU A 181 -8.26 7.15 21.10
CA LEU A 181 -7.01 6.46 20.89
C LEU A 181 -6.31 7.19 19.75
N ALA A 182 -5.09 7.68 20.02
CA ALA A 182 -4.28 8.29 18.98
C ALA A 182 -4.07 7.25 17.87
N ARG A 183 -4.64 7.52 16.70
CA ARG A 183 -4.55 6.70 15.50
C ARG A 183 -3.52 7.30 14.56
N GLN A 184 -2.59 6.46 14.12
CA GLN A 184 -1.57 6.81 13.15
C GLN A 184 -1.72 5.91 11.92
N GLU A 185 -1.89 6.49 10.75
CA GLU A 185 -1.85 5.76 9.48
C GLU A 185 -0.43 5.80 8.93
N LEU A 186 0.14 4.65 8.68
CA LEU A 186 1.47 4.46 8.12
C LEU A 186 1.37 3.85 6.73
N MET A 187 2.30 4.20 5.85
CA MET A 187 2.44 3.61 4.51
C MET A 187 3.90 3.20 4.31
N ALA A 188 4.13 2.06 3.68
CA ALA A 188 5.48 1.70 3.24
C ALA A 188 6.04 2.77 2.31
N ASP A 189 7.31 3.16 2.51
CA ASP A 189 7.94 4.23 1.74
C ASP A 189 8.44 3.71 0.37
N PRO A 190 7.88 4.21 -0.75
CA PRO A 190 8.29 3.77 -2.07
C PRO A 190 9.75 4.07 -2.40
N LEU A 191 10.33 5.17 -1.90
CA LEU A 191 11.71 5.57 -2.15
C LEU A 191 12.69 4.65 -1.42
N VAL A 192 12.38 4.32 -0.16
CA VAL A 192 13.18 3.37 0.63
C VAL A 192 13.16 1.99 -0.02
N LEU A 193 11.95 1.52 -0.40
CA LEU A 193 11.79 0.22 -1.04
C LEU A 193 12.40 0.16 -2.44
N GLN A 194 12.34 1.23 -3.23
CA GLN A 194 13.03 1.29 -4.52
C GLN A 194 14.55 1.11 -4.36
N SER A 195 15.14 1.77 -3.38
CA SER A 195 16.56 1.63 -3.08
C SER A 195 16.91 0.22 -2.63
N PHE A 196 16.05 -0.41 -1.82
CA PHE A 196 16.21 -1.79 -1.38
C PHE A 196 16.10 -2.79 -2.54
N VAL A 197 15.11 -2.65 -3.41
CA VAL A 197 14.92 -3.46 -4.62
C VAL A 197 16.13 -3.36 -5.54
N LYS A 198 16.68 -2.15 -5.73
CA LYS A 198 17.92 -1.96 -6.50
C LYS A 198 19.07 -2.78 -5.92
N LYS A 199 19.21 -2.80 -4.60
CA LYS A 199 20.24 -3.60 -3.91
C LYS A 199 19.98 -5.11 -4.07
N LEU A 200 18.71 -5.56 -4.00
CA LEU A 200 18.36 -6.97 -4.25
C LEU A 200 18.72 -7.41 -5.68
N HIS A 201 18.49 -6.58 -6.69
CA HIS A 201 18.83 -6.90 -8.08
C HIS A 201 20.35 -7.09 -8.31
N THR A 202 21.19 -6.48 -7.49
CA THR A 202 22.64 -6.61 -7.55
C THR A 202 23.19 -7.68 -6.62
N PHE A 203 22.34 -8.31 -5.82
CA PHE A 203 22.76 -9.32 -4.86
C PHE A 203 23.05 -10.66 -5.56
N ALA A 204 24.29 -11.10 -5.47
CA ALA A 204 24.77 -12.29 -6.18
C ALA A 204 24.50 -13.59 -5.40
N ASP A 205 23.23 -13.95 -5.22
CA ASP A 205 22.84 -15.26 -4.69
C ASP A 205 21.98 -16.03 -5.71
N PRO A 206 22.46 -17.16 -6.26
CA PRO A 206 21.72 -17.93 -7.25
C PRO A 206 20.40 -18.53 -6.74
N LYS A 207 20.22 -18.61 -5.41
CA LYS A 207 19.01 -19.10 -4.78
C LYS A 207 17.93 -18.02 -4.66
N LEU A 208 18.29 -16.74 -4.67
CA LEU A 208 17.32 -15.64 -4.74
C LEU A 208 16.67 -15.59 -6.13
N LYS A 209 15.37 -15.86 -6.20
CA LYS A 209 14.63 -15.93 -7.48
C LYS A 209 13.84 -14.66 -7.80
N GLY A 210 13.69 -13.76 -6.84
CA GLY A 210 12.96 -12.53 -7.04
C GLY A 210 12.30 -12.03 -5.77
N MET A 211 11.24 -11.25 -5.96
CA MET A 211 10.49 -10.65 -4.88
C MET A 211 8.98 -10.79 -5.08
N ILE A 212 8.25 -10.79 -3.99
CA ILE A 212 6.79 -10.80 -3.94
C ILE A 212 6.34 -9.48 -3.31
N TRP A 213 5.27 -8.92 -3.83
CA TRP A 213 4.66 -7.72 -3.28
C TRP A 213 3.42 -8.07 -2.46
N PHE A 214 3.44 -7.76 -1.22
CA PHE A 214 2.27 -7.81 -0.36
C PHE A 214 1.80 -6.37 -0.11
N ARG A 215 0.72 -5.95 -0.72
CA ARG A 215 -0.23 -6.65 -1.59
C ARG A 215 -0.50 -5.85 -2.87
N LEU A 216 -1.14 -6.49 -3.87
CA LEU A 216 -1.59 -5.77 -5.06
C LEU A 216 -2.77 -4.84 -4.71
N PRO A 217 -2.84 -3.64 -5.31
CA PRO A 217 -3.93 -2.72 -5.10
C PRO A 217 -5.25 -3.27 -5.66
N LEU A 218 -6.30 -3.13 -4.86
CA LEU A 218 -7.68 -3.33 -5.28
C LEU A 218 -8.37 -1.97 -5.41
N GLU A 219 -9.40 -1.90 -6.24
CA GLU A 219 -10.20 -0.69 -6.40
C GLU A 219 -10.79 -0.25 -5.04
N GLY A 220 -10.60 1.02 -4.70
CA GLY A 220 -11.05 1.59 -3.43
C GLY A 220 -10.17 1.31 -2.21
N ASP A 221 -9.13 0.51 -2.32
CA ASP A 221 -8.20 0.27 -1.21
C ASP A 221 -7.24 1.44 -1.05
N LYS A 222 -7.40 2.17 0.06
CA LYS A 222 -6.56 3.35 0.39
C LYS A 222 -5.32 3.01 1.21
N ARG A 223 -5.18 1.75 1.66
CA ARG A 223 -4.02 1.26 2.42
C ARG A 223 -3.06 0.45 1.58
N VAL A 224 -2.99 0.71 0.29
CA VAL A 224 -2.06 0.09 -0.63
C VAL A 224 -1.51 1.13 -1.59
N TRP A 225 -0.30 0.93 -2.08
CA TRP A 225 0.23 1.80 -3.12
C TRP A 225 -0.65 1.73 -4.36
N PRO A 226 -0.85 2.85 -5.06
CA PRO A 226 -1.39 2.81 -6.41
C PRO A 226 -0.55 1.91 -7.31
N LEU A 227 -1.20 1.26 -8.28
CA LEU A 227 -0.51 0.32 -9.18
C LEU A 227 0.66 0.98 -9.94
N SER A 228 0.53 2.26 -10.30
CA SER A 228 1.61 3.04 -10.93
C SER A 228 2.85 3.15 -10.05
N THR A 229 2.69 3.35 -8.74
CA THR A 229 3.79 3.37 -7.77
C THR A 229 4.45 2.01 -7.66
N LEU A 230 3.64 0.95 -7.50
CA LEU A 230 4.14 -0.42 -7.39
C LEU A 230 4.96 -0.83 -8.62
N ILE A 231 4.44 -0.56 -9.82
CA ILE A 231 5.14 -0.84 -11.08
C ILE A 231 6.46 -0.06 -11.15
N ALA A 232 6.43 1.25 -10.81
CA ALA A 232 7.62 2.07 -10.86
C ALA A 232 8.73 1.58 -9.91
N VAL A 233 8.37 1.20 -8.68
CA VAL A 233 9.33 0.61 -7.72
C VAL A 233 9.85 -0.73 -8.22
N ALA A 234 8.98 -1.64 -8.64
CA ALA A 234 9.36 -2.97 -9.10
C ALA A 234 10.26 -2.95 -10.34
N GLN A 235 10.02 -2.01 -11.25
CA GLN A 235 10.77 -1.85 -12.51
C GLN A 235 11.90 -0.82 -12.43
N GLN A 236 12.19 -0.27 -11.24
CA GLN A 236 13.21 0.75 -11.03
C GLN A 236 13.04 2.00 -11.91
N GLN A 237 11.78 2.37 -12.20
CA GLN A 237 11.45 3.60 -12.91
C GLN A 237 11.60 4.82 -11.99
N PRO A 238 11.87 6.02 -12.51
CA PRO A 238 11.89 7.24 -11.70
C PRO A 238 10.57 7.44 -10.95
N LEU A 239 10.67 7.75 -9.66
CA LEU A 239 9.53 8.10 -8.81
C LEU A 239 9.42 9.62 -8.74
N ALA A 240 8.31 10.17 -9.21
CA ALA A 240 8.04 11.59 -9.17
C ALA A 240 6.54 11.90 -9.05
N PRO A 241 6.15 12.92 -8.29
CA PRO A 241 4.82 13.49 -8.35
C PRO A 241 4.67 14.31 -9.64
N HIS A 242 3.45 14.41 -10.16
CA HIS A 242 3.11 15.28 -11.27
C HIS A 242 1.72 15.89 -11.03
N ILE A 243 1.69 17.00 -10.29
CA ILE A 243 0.43 17.67 -9.93
C ILE A 243 0.07 18.67 -11.03
N GLU A 244 -1.11 18.52 -11.63
CA GLU A 244 -1.67 19.45 -12.62
C GLU A 244 -2.98 20.03 -12.13
N LEU A 245 -3.30 21.24 -12.57
CA LEU A 245 -4.61 21.84 -12.41
C LEU A 245 -5.46 21.56 -13.66
N GLU A 246 -6.55 20.84 -13.50
CA GLU A 246 -7.59 20.70 -14.49
C GLU A 246 -8.70 21.73 -14.22
N ILE A 247 -9.05 22.53 -15.24
CA ILE A 247 -10.16 23.48 -15.19
C ILE A 247 -11.30 22.87 -15.99
N LEU A 248 -12.32 22.37 -15.30
CA LEU A 248 -13.48 21.73 -15.93
C LEU A 248 -14.58 22.78 -16.10
N SER A 249 -14.94 23.12 -17.35
CA SER A 249 -16.01 24.06 -17.64
C SER A 249 -17.32 23.31 -17.93
N GLN A 250 -18.40 23.75 -17.28
CA GLN A 250 -19.77 23.32 -17.62
C GLN A 250 -20.47 24.45 -18.32
N ALA A 251 -21.02 24.19 -19.53
CA ALA A 251 -21.94 25.10 -20.15
C ALA A 251 -23.24 25.18 -19.34
N ASN A 252 -23.76 26.36 -19.10
CA ASN A 252 -25.05 26.52 -18.44
C ASN A 252 -26.15 25.89 -19.29
N THR A 253 -26.71 24.78 -18.88
CA THR A 253 -27.87 24.11 -19.46
C THR A 253 -29.19 24.51 -18.79
N GLY A 254 -29.14 25.40 -17.81
CA GLY A 254 -30.30 25.80 -16.98
C GLY A 254 -30.86 27.17 -17.33
N SER A 255 -32.18 27.27 -17.35
CA SER A 255 -32.99 28.49 -17.55
C SER A 255 -33.01 29.39 -16.29
N ALA A 256 -31.85 29.68 -15.69
CA ALA A 256 -31.81 30.62 -14.58
C ALA A 256 -31.92 32.06 -15.12
N GLN A 257 -33.05 32.69 -14.85
CA GLN A 257 -33.45 34.02 -15.32
C GLN A 257 -32.56 35.21 -14.87
N HIS A 258 -31.45 34.94 -14.19
CA HIS A 258 -30.58 35.98 -13.57
C HIS A 258 -29.09 35.78 -13.87
N GLU A 259 -28.70 35.00 -14.89
CA GLU A 259 -27.30 34.81 -15.21
C GLU A 259 -26.84 35.77 -16.33
N ALA A 260 -25.66 36.36 -16.14
CA ALA A 260 -25.06 37.21 -17.17
C ALA A 260 -24.78 36.38 -18.43
N PRO A 261 -25.11 36.89 -19.64
CA PRO A 261 -24.82 36.21 -20.88
C PRO A 261 -23.32 35.94 -21.01
N GLY A 262 -22.93 34.67 -21.30
CA GLY A 262 -21.52 34.27 -21.47
C GLY A 262 -20.87 33.71 -20.22
N SER A 263 -21.48 33.78 -19.05
CA SER A 263 -20.93 33.22 -17.81
C SER A 263 -20.91 31.69 -17.82
N ARG A 264 -19.80 31.08 -17.41
CA ARG A 264 -19.58 29.64 -17.30
C ARG A 264 -19.19 29.26 -15.89
N LEU A 265 -19.60 28.07 -15.46
CA LEU A 265 -19.12 27.48 -14.21
C LEU A 265 -17.83 26.70 -14.49
N PHE A 266 -16.78 27.07 -13.80
CA PHE A 266 -15.49 26.39 -13.81
C PHE A 266 -15.28 25.67 -12.48
N GLN A 267 -14.96 24.40 -12.52
CA GLN A 267 -14.50 23.64 -11.36
C GLN A 267 -12.99 23.44 -11.46
N LEU A 268 -12.28 23.71 -10.38
CA LEU A 268 -10.83 23.57 -10.29
C LEU A 268 -10.49 22.27 -9.57
N VAL A 269 -9.76 21.40 -10.25
CA VAL A 269 -9.41 20.06 -9.77
C VAL A 269 -7.91 19.86 -9.89
N LEU A 270 -7.23 19.64 -8.78
CA LEU A 270 -5.84 19.16 -8.79
C LEU A 270 -5.84 17.66 -9.05
N VAL A 271 -4.96 17.23 -9.95
CA VAL A 271 -4.79 15.82 -10.32
C VAL A 271 -3.31 15.48 -10.25
N ASN A 272 -2.98 14.39 -9.58
CA ASN A 272 -1.61 13.85 -9.61
C ASN A 272 -1.51 12.77 -10.69
N LYS A 273 -0.87 13.10 -11.82
CA LYS A 273 -0.59 12.17 -12.92
C LYS A 273 0.75 11.43 -12.78
N GLY A 274 1.49 11.71 -11.71
CA GLY A 274 2.72 11.03 -11.37
C GLY A 274 2.51 9.66 -10.73
N ASN A 275 3.62 9.05 -10.32
CA ASN A 275 3.65 7.74 -9.67
C ASN A 275 4.10 7.81 -8.19
N LEU A 276 4.29 9.01 -7.67
CA LEU A 276 4.60 9.28 -6.26
C LEU A 276 3.59 10.29 -5.71
N ALA A 277 3.28 10.20 -4.42
CA ALA A 277 2.49 11.23 -3.74
C ALA A 277 3.21 12.57 -3.81
N GLY A 278 2.47 13.65 -4.07
CA GLY A 278 3.01 14.99 -4.21
C GLY A 278 2.33 15.99 -3.32
N LYS A 279 3.07 16.98 -2.85
CA LYS A 279 2.53 18.09 -2.07
C LYS A 279 1.59 18.93 -2.93
N LEU A 280 0.49 19.37 -2.34
CA LEU A 280 -0.42 20.29 -2.97
C LEU A 280 0.26 21.66 -3.19
N PRO A 281 0.01 22.33 -4.32
CA PRO A 281 0.49 23.68 -4.54
C PRO A 281 0.01 24.63 -3.43
N GLY A 282 0.92 25.38 -2.83
CA GLY A 282 0.57 26.36 -1.79
C GLY A 282 -0.25 27.53 -2.33
N GLN A 283 -0.07 27.87 -3.62
CA GLN A 283 -0.79 28.95 -4.28
C GLN A 283 -0.99 28.68 -5.77
N LEU A 284 -2.15 29.06 -6.29
CA LEU A 284 -2.54 29.01 -7.70
C LEU A 284 -3.14 30.34 -8.09
N SER A 285 -2.71 30.92 -9.20
CA SER A 285 -3.20 32.22 -9.70
C SER A 285 -3.78 32.03 -11.11
N LEU A 286 -4.99 32.51 -11.31
CA LEU A 286 -5.72 32.40 -12.57
C LEU A 286 -6.21 33.78 -13.02
N ALA A 287 -5.99 34.12 -14.28
CA ALA A 287 -6.63 35.28 -14.90
C ALA A 287 -8.13 35.00 -15.04
N ALA A 288 -8.95 35.90 -14.55
CA ALA A 288 -10.39 35.76 -14.48
C ALA A 288 -11.08 37.01 -14.97
N GLN A 289 -12.07 36.87 -15.88
CA GLN A 289 -12.84 37.94 -16.41
C GLN A 289 -14.30 37.82 -16.03
N ALA A 290 -14.90 38.95 -15.63
CA ALA A 290 -16.33 39.08 -15.34
C ALA A 290 -16.87 37.97 -14.45
N CYS A 291 -16.24 37.79 -13.30
CA CYS A 291 -16.67 36.76 -12.33
C CYS A 291 -17.82 37.26 -11.49
N SER A 292 -18.93 36.48 -11.44
CA SER A 292 -20.11 36.71 -10.62
C SER A 292 -20.07 35.95 -9.28
N GLY A 293 -19.18 34.96 -9.13
CA GLY A 293 -19.03 34.20 -7.91
C GLY A 293 -17.82 33.27 -7.95
N TYR A 294 -17.28 32.95 -6.78
CA TYR A 294 -16.22 31.95 -6.63
C TYR A 294 -16.18 31.48 -5.17
N ASP A 295 -15.67 30.27 -4.96
CA ASP A 295 -15.45 29.76 -3.61
C ASP A 295 -14.35 28.71 -3.62
N ALA A 296 -13.68 28.53 -2.48
CA ALA A 296 -12.63 27.55 -2.29
C ALA A 296 -13.13 26.34 -1.48
N GLN A 297 -12.48 25.19 -1.67
CA GLN A 297 -12.80 23.94 -1.01
C GLN A 297 -11.54 23.22 -0.53
N ASN A 298 -11.72 22.23 0.32
CA ASN A 298 -10.65 21.32 0.75
C ASN A 298 -9.40 22.02 1.32
N GLY A 299 -9.63 23.07 2.16
CA GLY A 299 -8.60 23.78 2.87
C GLY A 299 -8.01 25.00 2.14
N TYR A 300 -8.31 25.19 0.87
CA TYR A 300 -7.92 26.39 0.13
C TYR A 300 -8.81 27.58 0.52
N GLN A 301 -8.26 28.78 0.34
CA GLN A 301 -8.96 30.07 0.41
C GLN A 301 -8.84 30.75 -0.94
N ALA A 302 -9.91 31.39 -1.41
CA ALA A 302 -9.93 32.06 -2.69
C ALA A 302 -10.11 33.58 -2.52
N LYS A 303 -9.38 34.36 -3.34
CA LYS A 303 -9.48 35.84 -3.36
C LYS A 303 -9.36 36.34 -4.78
N LEU A 304 -10.29 37.23 -5.19
CA LEU A 304 -10.21 37.97 -6.44
C LEU A 304 -9.60 39.34 -6.21
N THR A 305 -8.55 39.68 -6.96
CA THR A 305 -7.88 40.98 -6.90
C THR A 305 -7.45 41.37 -8.30
N GLN A 306 -7.95 42.49 -8.83
CA GLN A 306 -7.56 43.05 -10.12
C GLN A 306 -7.63 42.05 -11.29
N GLY A 307 -8.69 41.24 -11.36
CA GLY A 307 -8.86 40.25 -12.43
C GLY A 307 -8.04 38.99 -12.27
N ILE A 308 -7.40 38.79 -11.12
CA ILE A 308 -6.67 37.57 -10.79
C ILE A 308 -7.38 36.87 -9.64
N LEU A 309 -7.82 35.65 -9.84
CA LEU A 309 -8.28 34.75 -8.78
C LEU A 309 -7.11 33.94 -8.25
N VAL A 310 -6.89 34.05 -6.94
CA VAL A 310 -5.83 33.32 -6.23
C VAL A 310 -6.47 32.30 -5.31
N TRP A 311 -6.11 31.02 -5.45
CA TRP A 311 -6.36 29.98 -4.46
C TRP A 311 -5.10 29.77 -3.64
N GLN A 312 -5.20 29.91 -2.34
CA GLN A 312 -4.08 29.77 -1.40
C GLN A 312 -4.39 28.70 -0.36
N LEU A 313 -3.47 27.77 -0.16
CA LEU A 313 -3.50 26.83 0.96
C LEU A 313 -2.80 27.50 2.16
N PRO A 314 -3.53 27.80 3.27
CA PRO A 314 -2.91 28.42 4.45
C PRO A 314 -1.78 27.54 4.96
N GLN A 315 -0.63 28.14 5.23
CA GLN A 315 0.44 27.43 5.92
C GLN A 315 0.04 27.22 7.37
N ALA A 316 0.20 25.97 7.88
CA ALA A 316 0.03 25.69 9.29
C ALA A 316 0.95 26.63 10.10
N THR A 317 0.37 27.39 11.01
CA THR A 317 1.13 28.30 11.89
C THR A 317 2.10 27.50 12.74
N SER A 318 3.24 28.11 13.08
CA SER A 318 4.33 27.48 13.84
C SER A 318 3.90 26.88 15.19
N THR A 319 2.76 27.26 15.72
CA THR A 319 2.16 26.73 16.95
C THR A 319 1.63 25.30 16.80
N GLU A 320 1.18 24.90 15.62
CA GLU A 320 0.71 23.51 15.36
C GLU A 320 1.88 22.54 15.09
N ARG A 321 3.03 23.04 14.67
CA ARG A 321 4.27 22.26 14.51
C ARG A 321 4.94 21.88 15.84
N ALA A 322 4.67 22.59 16.91
CA ALA A 322 5.32 22.38 18.21
C ALA A 322 4.76 21.18 19.00
N ALA A 323 3.67 20.56 18.54
CA ALA A 323 3.05 19.40 19.19
C ALA A 323 3.58 18.05 18.68
N ALA A 324 4.49 18.02 17.70
CA ALA A 324 5.14 16.79 17.27
C ALA A 324 6.41 16.55 18.12
N PRO A 325 6.59 15.38 18.75
CA PRO A 325 7.79 15.09 19.54
C PRO A 325 9.04 15.15 18.67
N ALA A 326 10.01 15.95 19.08
CA ALA A 326 11.25 16.24 18.37
C ALA A 326 12.31 15.12 18.48
N SER A 327 11.92 13.86 18.45
CA SER A 327 12.87 12.75 18.59
C SER A 327 12.49 11.56 17.73
N SER A 328 12.80 11.60 16.44
CA SER A 328 13.25 10.41 15.69
C SER A 328 13.84 10.81 14.34
N GLN A 329 15.02 10.29 14.03
CA GLN A 329 15.62 10.36 12.68
C GLN A 329 14.82 9.59 11.61
N PHE A 330 13.70 9.02 12.00
CA PHE A 330 12.73 8.31 11.17
C PHE A 330 11.36 8.96 11.37
N ALA A 331 11.07 10.01 10.60
CA ALA A 331 9.69 10.50 10.53
C ALA A 331 8.85 9.41 9.86
N PRO A 332 7.79 8.88 10.52
CA PRO A 332 6.91 7.93 9.87
C PRO A 332 6.24 8.61 8.68
N ASN A 333 6.13 7.89 7.55
CA ASN A 333 5.40 8.38 6.39
C ASN A 333 3.90 8.41 6.71
N LEU A 334 3.48 9.51 7.32
CA LEU A 334 2.07 9.81 7.58
C LEU A 334 1.40 10.17 6.26
N ILE A 335 0.21 9.61 6.02
CA ILE A 335 -0.65 10.07 4.94
C ILE A 335 -1.08 11.50 5.28
N SER A 336 -0.46 12.49 4.62
CA SER A 336 -0.69 13.90 4.90
C SER A 336 -1.95 14.41 4.18
N ALA A 337 -2.75 15.22 4.89
CA ALA A 337 -3.87 15.93 4.29
C ALA A 337 -3.45 16.95 3.20
N VAL A 338 -2.17 17.32 3.17
CA VAL A 338 -1.57 18.27 2.21
C VAL A 338 -0.89 17.57 1.02
N GLU A 339 -1.06 16.25 0.89
CA GLU A 339 -0.52 15.47 -0.24
C GLU A 339 -1.63 14.88 -1.08
N LEU A 340 -1.32 14.65 -2.35
CA LEU A 340 -2.20 14.01 -3.33
C LEU A 340 -1.53 12.74 -3.84
N SER A 341 -2.16 11.61 -3.56
CA SER A 341 -1.67 10.30 -4.04
C SER A 341 -1.69 10.22 -5.57
N PRO A 342 -0.88 9.35 -6.19
CA PRO A 342 -0.95 9.08 -7.62
C PRO A 342 -2.37 8.74 -8.07
N ASN A 343 -2.79 9.28 -9.22
CA ASN A 343 -4.16 9.25 -9.74
C ASN A 343 -5.22 9.90 -8.82
N GLY A 344 -4.80 10.51 -7.72
CA GLY A 344 -5.67 11.26 -6.83
C GLY A 344 -6.22 12.52 -7.52
N ARG A 345 -7.43 12.88 -7.16
CA ARG A 345 -8.13 14.09 -7.63
C ARG A 345 -8.64 14.86 -6.41
N ARG A 346 -8.43 16.19 -6.40
CA ARG A 346 -8.94 17.06 -5.32
C ARG A 346 -9.54 18.32 -5.91
N VAL A 347 -10.81 18.51 -5.70
CA VAL A 347 -11.49 19.78 -6.02
C VAL A 347 -11.00 20.83 -5.04
N ILE A 348 -10.47 21.94 -5.54
CA ILE A 348 -9.97 23.06 -4.71
C ILE A 348 -10.91 24.26 -4.70
N GLY A 349 -11.91 24.25 -5.55
CA GLY A 349 -12.93 25.28 -5.60
C GLY A 349 -13.63 25.38 -6.95
N TRP A 350 -14.40 26.45 -7.09
CA TRP A 350 -15.12 26.77 -8.31
C TRP A 350 -15.13 28.28 -8.54
N ALA A 351 -15.35 28.67 -9.79
CA ALA A 351 -15.58 30.06 -10.16
C ALA A 351 -16.62 30.15 -11.28
N ARG A 352 -17.43 31.18 -11.24
CA ARG A 352 -18.40 31.53 -12.29
C ARG A 352 -17.94 32.82 -12.95
N CYS A 353 -17.36 32.70 -14.14
CA CYS A 353 -16.74 33.80 -14.90
C CYS A 353 -17.02 33.67 -16.39
N GLU A 354 -16.78 34.71 -17.18
CA GLU A 354 -16.76 34.61 -18.65
C GLU A 354 -15.57 33.80 -19.13
N SER A 355 -14.39 34.03 -18.52
CA SER A 355 -13.18 33.26 -18.80
C SER A 355 -12.34 33.05 -17.57
N LEU A 356 -11.62 31.92 -17.52
CA LEU A 356 -10.70 31.56 -16.46
C LEU A 356 -9.50 30.82 -17.08
N HIS A 357 -8.30 31.35 -16.91
CA HIS A 357 -7.07 30.77 -17.45
C HIS A 357 -5.94 30.78 -16.44
N LEU A 358 -5.15 29.73 -16.39
CA LEU A 358 -3.98 29.65 -15.52
C LEU A 358 -2.96 30.73 -15.90
N GLN A 359 -2.51 31.54 -14.92
CA GLN A 359 -1.44 32.48 -15.08
C GLN A 359 -0.13 31.91 -14.54
N GLY A 360 0.77 31.50 -15.46
CA GLY A 360 2.11 31.05 -15.10
C GLY A 360 2.22 29.60 -14.64
N ILE A 361 3.45 29.11 -14.64
CA ILE A 361 3.80 27.79 -14.10
C ILE A 361 3.94 27.98 -12.58
N TYR A 362 3.10 27.31 -11.81
CA TYR A 362 3.36 27.20 -10.37
C TYR A 362 4.50 26.19 -10.17
N ALA A 363 5.52 26.62 -9.46
CA ALA A 363 6.53 25.69 -8.95
C ALA A 363 5.88 24.82 -7.86
N PRO A 364 6.06 23.50 -7.90
CA PRO A 364 5.56 22.60 -6.89
C PRO A 364 6.21 22.83 -5.51
#